data_e6d712ff2d844f7ddb9ae224b7e4f3cf
#
_entry.id   e6d712ff2d844f7ddb9ae224b7e4f3cf
#
_cell.length_a   1.000
_cell.length_b   1.000
_cell.length_c   1.000
_cell.angle_alpha   90.00
_cell.angle_beta   90.00
_cell.angle_gamma   90.00
#
_symmetry.space_group_name_H-M   'P 1'
#
loop_
_entity.id
_entity.type
_entity.pdbx_description
1 polymer ?
#
loop_
_entity_poly.entity_id
_entity_poly.type
_entity_poly.pdbx_seq_one_letter_code
_entity_poly.pdbx_strand_id
1 'polypeptide(L)'
;MVAEGPSGIKVLDRSVSIIEAIAGGDKTLSQLSDATGLPRATTHRLATALEVHHILVRTEAGAWSIGPALSRYAATAPSAVIEAAKPIMSTLVRTTGESVQLYELTGNTRTCVAAVEPPSGLTNTVPVGSQLPLDRGSAARVFAAYKPIDAPFSPKELERVRKTRLGESVNEREVGLSSVSTPIHDSAGRLRAVLSISGPAERLKPSPANTWGKELLKAADKLMSEI
;
A
#
# COMPACT_ATOMS: atom_id res chain seq x y z
N MET A 1 -15.20 -12.63 5.60
CA MET A 1 -14.79 -12.09 6.90
C MET A 1 -13.42 -12.65 7.20
N VAL A 2 -12.35 -11.85 7.04
CA VAL A 2 -11.02 -12.19 7.56
C VAL A 2 -11.05 -11.74 9.01
N ALA A 3 -10.78 -12.64 9.96
CA ALA A 3 -10.77 -12.34 11.39
C ALA A 3 -9.66 -11.32 11.67
N GLU A 4 -10.03 -10.13 12.14
CA GLU A 4 -9.10 -9.14 12.67
C GLU A 4 -8.72 -9.55 14.09
N GLY A 5 -7.44 -9.77 14.32
CA GLY A 5 -6.88 -10.17 15.60
C GLY A 5 -5.89 -11.33 15.46
N PRO A 6 -5.27 -11.76 16.55
CA PRO A 6 -4.39 -12.91 16.51
C PRO A 6 -5.14 -14.13 16.00
N SER A 7 -4.51 -14.92 15.13
CA SER A 7 -5.12 -16.08 14.45
C SER A 7 -5.57 -17.19 15.41
N GLY A 8 -5.22 -17.09 16.70
CA GLY A 8 -5.37 -18.13 17.73
C GLY A 8 -4.26 -19.18 17.70
N ILE A 9 -3.40 -19.14 16.68
CA ILE A 9 -2.25 -20.04 16.55
C ILE A 9 -0.97 -19.25 16.85
N LYS A 10 -0.59 -19.22 18.11
CA LYS A 10 0.53 -18.40 18.63
C LYS A 10 1.83 -18.51 17.83
N VAL A 11 2.16 -19.70 17.31
CA VAL A 11 3.40 -19.88 16.54
C VAL A 11 3.31 -19.18 15.18
N LEU A 12 2.16 -19.21 14.53
CA LEU A 12 1.92 -18.53 13.27
C LEU A 12 1.97 -16.99 13.45
N ASP A 13 1.23 -16.48 14.45
CA ASP A 13 1.20 -15.04 14.75
C ASP A 13 2.61 -14.49 15.03
N ARG A 14 3.41 -15.24 15.81
CA ARG A 14 4.80 -14.88 16.11
C ARG A 14 5.73 -14.96 14.88
N SER A 15 5.51 -15.94 14.00
CA SER A 15 6.29 -16.06 12.77
C SER A 15 5.99 -14.91 11.81
N VAL A 16 4.72 -14.53 11.69
CA VAL A 16 4.29 -13.37 10.89
C VAL A 16 4.88 -12.08 11.46
N SER A 17 4.86 -11.86 12.78
CA SER A 17 5.44 -10.64 13.37
C SER A 17 6.96 -10.51 13.11
N ILE A 18 7.69 -11.63 13.02
CA ILE A 18 9.11 -11.62 12.63
C ILE A 18 9.27 -11.20 11.16
N ILE A 19 8.45 -11.74 10.26
CA ILE A 19 8.49 -11.39 8.83
C ILE A 19 8.18 -9.89 8.65
N GLU A 20 7.15 -9.38 9.31
CA GLU A 20 6.76 -7.97 9.27
C GLU A 20 7.88 -7.05 9.80
N ALA A 21 8.54 -7.43 10.90
CA ALA A 21 9.65 -6.66 11.43
C ALA A 21 10.83 -6.56 10.45
N ILE A 22 11.09 -7.63 9.66
CA ILE A 22 12.18 -7.66 8.66
C ILE A 22 11.77 -6.96 7.36
N ALA A 23 10.49 -6.91 7.02
CA ALA A 23 10.01 -6.20 5.82
C ALA A 23 10.38 -4.70 5.82
N GLY A 24 10.61 -4.11 7.00
CA GLY A 24 11.12 -2.75 7.17
C GLY A 24 12.65 -2.61 7.09
N GLY A 25 13.37 -3.67 6.73
CA GLY A 25 14.83 -3.70 6.61
C GLY A 25 15.48 -4.82 7.45
N ASP A 26 16.70 -5.19 7.08
CA ASP A 26 17.49 -6.24 7.71
C ASP A 26 17.65 -6.02 9.22
N LYS A 27 17.57 -7.10 10.01
CA LYS A 27 17.66 -7.02 11.47
C LYS A 27 18.54 -8.11 12.06
N THR A 28 19.34 -7.73 13.03
CA THR A 28 20.04 -8.67 13.91
C THR A 28 19.05 -9.36 14.85
N LEU A 29 19.47 -10.44 15.50
CA LEU A 29 18.63 -11.15 16.47
C LEU A 29 18.17 -10.25 17.63
N SER A 30 19.00 -9.33 18.09
CA SER A 30 18.62 -8.37 19.13
C SER A 30 17.51 -7.44 18.66
N GLN A 31 17.72 -6.81 17.51
CA GLN A 31 16.73 -5.91 16.89
C GLN A 31 15.39 -6.60 16.60
N LEU A 32 15.42 -7.88 16.19
CA LEU A 32 14.18 -8.66 16.02
C LEU A 32 13.47 -8.94 17.34
N SER A 33 14.21 -9.32 18.37
CA SER A 33 13.66 -9.54 19.70
C SER A 33 13.01 -8.25 20.24
N ASP A 34 13.68 -7.12 20.09
CA ASP A 34 13.19 -5.80 20.52
C ASP A 34 11.95 -5.37 19.72
N ALA A 35 11.97 -5.53 18.40
CA ALA A 35 10.87 -5.14 17.52
C ALA A 35 9.61 -5.99 17.71
N THR A 36 9.76 -7.30 18.01
CA THR A 36 8.64 -8.23 18.15
C THR A 36 8.18 -8.43 19.59
N GLY A 37 8.97 -7.99 20.58
CA GLY A 37 8.72 -8.26 21.99
C GLY A 37 8.89 -9.75 22.38
N LEU A 38 9.41 -10.58 21.48
CA LEU A 38 9.58 -12.02 21.75
C LEU A 38 10.89 -12.30 22.49
N PRO A 39 10.91 -13.31 23.41
CA PRO A 39 12.15 -13.77 24.01
C PRO A 39 13.19 -14.18 22.96
N ARG A 40 14.45 -13.80 23.16
CA ARG A 40 15.56 -14.02 22.21
C ARG A 40 15.68 -15.46 21.70
N ALA A 41 15.50 -16.45 22.58
CA ALA A 41 15.53 -17.86 22.21
C ALA A 41 14.35 -18.24 21.29
N THR A 42 13.16 -17.68 21.52
CA THR A 42 11.98 -17.89 20.67
C THR A 42 12.18 -17.25 19.31
N THR A 43 12.64 -16.00 19.28
CA THR A 43 12.94 -15.24 18.05
C THR A 43 13.94 -16.01 17.20
N HIS A 44 15.06 -16.45 17.79
CA HIS A 44 16.08 -17.20 17.07
C HIS A 44 15.52 -18.51 16.47
N ARG A 45 14.79 -19.30 17.26
CA ARG A 45 14.21 -20.57 16.80
C ARG A 45 13.23 -20.38 15.65
N LEU A 46 12.36 -19.37 15.73
CA LEU A 46 11.38 -19.08 14.68
C LEU A 46 12.06 -18.53 13.43
N ALA A 47 13.02 -17.60 13.58
CA ALA A 47 13.76 -17.05 12.44
C ALA A 47 14.58 -18.15 11.71
N THR A 48 15.20 -19.08 12.45
CA THR A 48 15.88 -20.24 11.86
C THR A 48 14.90 -21.19 11.15
N ALA A 49 13.72 -21.42 11.70
CA ALA A 49 12.68 -22.21 11.04
C ALA A 49 12.21 -21.55 9.72
N LEU A 50 12.05 -20.24 9.72
CA LEU A 50 11.70 -19.47 8.52
C LEU A 50 12.82 -19.48 7.48
N GLU A 51 14.09 -19.53 7.91
CA GLU A 51 15.26 -19.68 7.03
C GLU A 51 15.28 -21.04 6.32
N VAL A 52 14.96 -22.13 7.01
CA VAL A 52 14.83 -23.47 6.42
C VAL A 52 13.83 -23.48 5.25
N HIS A 53 12.79 -22.69 5.33
CA HIS A 53 11.77 -22.53 4.28
C HIS A 53 12.10 -21.42 3.27
N HIS A 54 13.28 -20.82 3.33
CA HIS A 54 13.72 -19.70 2.49
C HIS A 54 12.78 -18.47 2.55
N ILE A 55 11.98 -18.37 3.59
CA ILE A 55 11.14 -17.19 3.88
C ILE A 55 12.04 -16.06 4.39
N LEU A 56 13.05 -16.40 5.17
CA LEU A 56 14.15 -15.54 5.57
C LEU A 56 15.47 -16.08 5.05
N VAL A 57 16.48 -15.20 4.98
CA VAL A 57 17.88 -15.56 4.71
C VAL A 57 18.80 -14.80 5.66
N ARG A 58 20.01 -15.28 5.85
CA ARG A 58 21.06 -14.56 6.55
C ARG A 58 21.89 -13.75 5.58
N THR A 59 22.15 -12.50 5.94
CA THR A 59 23.14 -11.68 5.27
C THR A 59 24.55 -12.07 5.69
N GLU A 60 25.57 -11.63 4.95
CA GLU A 60 26.98 -11.84 5.31
C GLU A 60 27.32 -11.24 6.69
N ALA A 61 26.65 -10.18 7.09
CA ALA A 61 26.77 -9.56 8.42
C ALA A 61 26.04 -10.32 9.53
N GLY A 62 25.41 -11.48 9.22
CA GLY A 62 24.66 -12.29 10.18
C GLY A 62 23.29 -11.74 10.57
N ALA A 63 22.81 -10.68 9.93
CA ALA A 63 21.45 -10.19 10.08
C ALA A 63 20.47 -11.05 9.29
N TRP A 64 19.18 -10.98 9.64
CA TRP A 64 18.10 -11.61 8.91
C TRP A 64 17.51 -10.64 7.89
N SER A 65 17.26 -11.14 6.68
CA SER A 65 16.63 -10.45 5.56
C SER A 65 15.49 -11.29 4.98
N ILE A 66 14.61 -10.64 4.20
CA ILE A 66 13.54 -11.33 3.46
C ILE A 66 14.16 -12.30 2.45
N GLY A 67 13.69 -13.55 2.48
CA GLY A 67 14.17 -14.61 1.60
C GLY A 67 13.37 -14.76 0.29
N PRO A 68 13.91 -15.50 -0.69
CA PRO A 68 13.34 -15.62 -2.04
C PRO A 68 12.01 -16.37 -2.10
N ALA A 69 11.61 -17.11 -1.07
CA ALA A 69 10.34 -17.83 -1.06
C ALA A 69 9.15 -16.87 -1.12
N LEU A 70 9.22 -15.71 -0.45
CA LEU A 70 8.13 -14.73 -0.48
C LEU A 70 7.95 -14.13 -1.87
N SER A 71 9.03 -13.85 -2.60
CA SER A 71 8.95 -13.39 -3.99
C SER A 71 8.32 -14.42 -4.91
N ARG A 72 8.65 -15.72 -4.73
CA ARG A 72 8.01 -16.81 -5.50
C ARG A 72 6.52 -16.91 -5.20
N TYR A 73 6.10 -16.80 -3.94
CA TYR A 73 4.70 -16.86 -3.56
C TYR A 73 3.92 -15.66 -4.10
N ALA A 74 4.51 -14.46 -4.04
CA ALA A 74 3.91 -13.27 -4.63
C ALA A 74 3.74 -13.39 -6.14
N ALA A 75 4.71 -13.97 -6.86
CA ALA A 75 4.62 -14.17 -8.31
C ALA A 75 3.51 -15.14 -8.74
N THR A 76 3.05 -16.00 -7.83
CA THR A 76 1.94 -16.94 -8.10
C THR A 76 0.58 -16.42 -7.61
N ALA A 77 0.55 -15.31 -6.89
CA ALA A 77 -0.69 -14.68 -6.45
C ALA A 77 -1.33 -13.92 -7.62
N PRO A 78 -2.46 -14.36 -8.18
CA PRO A 78 -3.06 -13.69 -9.32
C PRO A 78 -3.72 -12.40 -8.87
N SER A 79 -3.07 -11.28 -9.10
CA SER A 79 -3.73 -9.97 -9.07
C SER A 79 -3.76 -9.41 -10.49
N ALA A 80 -4.78 -9.80 -11.26
CA ALA A 80 -5.03 -9.26 -12.60
C ALA A 80 -5.05 -7.71 -12.58
N VAL A 81 -5.52 -7.12 -11.48
CA VAL A 81 -5.56 -5.67 -11.29
C VAL A 81 -4.14 -5.08 -11.25
N ILE A 82 -3.20 -5.72 -10.52
CA ILE A 82 -1.82 -5.21 -10.42
C ILE A 82 -1.11 -5.30 -11.77
N GLU A 83 -1.25 -6.42 -12.48
CA GLU A 83 -0.60 -6.60 -13.78
C GLU A 83 -1.14 -5.62 -14.83
N ALA A 84 -2.46 -5.45 -14.91
CA ALA A 84 -3.09 -4.45 -15.77
C ALA A 84 -2.71 -3.00 -15.38
N ALA A 85 -2.53 -2.72 -14.09
CA ALA A 85 -2.21 -1.38 -13.61
C ALA A 85 -0.78 -0.93 -13.97
N LYS A 86 0.22 -1.81 -13.98
CA LYS A 86 1.64 -1.45 -14.18
C LYS A 86 1.91 -0.56 -15.42
N PRO A 87 1.47 -0.91 -16.64
CA PRO A 87 1.71 -0.08 -17.83
C PRO A 87 0.94 1.25 -17.78
N ILE A 88 -0.25 1.25 -17.17
CA ILE A 88 -1.09 2.44 -17.01
C ILE A 88 -0.44 3.40 -16.00
N MET A 89 0.01 2.91 -14.86
CA MET A 89 0.74 3.69 -13.84
C MET A 89 2.03 4.29 -14.42
N SER A 90 2.80 3.52 -15.17
CA SER A 90 4.02 4.01 -15.83
C SER A 90 3.72 5.13 -16.82
N THR A 91 2.61 5.04 -17.54
CA THR A 91 2.16 6.11 -18.44
C THR A 91 1.74 7.35 -17.66
N LEU A 92 1.02 7.16 -16.56
CA LEU A 92 0.56 8.24 -15.69
C LEU A 92 1.74 8.99 -15.06
N VAL A 93 2.77 8.29 -14.58
CA VAL A 93 4.02 8.91 -14.10
C VAL A 93 4.69 9.75 -15.19
N ARG A 94 4.82 9.24 -16.42
CA ARG A 94 5.40 10.01 -17.53
C ARG A 94 4.60 11.27 -17.88
N THR A 95 3.28 11.21 -17.74
CA THR A 95 2.39 12.34 -18.05
C THR A 95 2.40 13.40 -16.96
N THR A 96 2.44 13.00 -15.72
CA THR A 96 2.27 13.89 -14.56
C THR A 96 3.60 14.34 -13.94
N GLY A 97 4.65 13.52 -14.06
CA GLY A 97 5.90 13.70 -13.34
C GLY A 97 5.79 13.41 -11.84
N GLU A 98 4.68 12.81 -11.40
CA GLU A 98 4.40 12.52 -9.99
C GLU A 98 4.39 11.02 -9.72
N SER A 99 4.56 10.64 -8.44
CA SER A 99 4.49 9.25 -8.01
C SER A 99 3.06 8.72 -8.10
N VAL A 100 2.92 7.48 -8.57
CA VAL A 100 1.63 6.79 -8.71
C VAL A 100 1.64 5.52 -7.88
N GLN A 101 0.60 5.32 -7.07
CA GLN A 101 0.43 4.16 -6.21
C GLN A 101 -0.92 3.50 -6.45
N LEU A 102 -0.96 2.18 -6.32
CA LEU A 102 -2.17 1.38 -6.25
C LEU A 102 -2.31 0.81 -4.85
N TYR A 103 -3.48 1.00 -4.25
CA TYR A 103 -3.78 0.52 -2.91
C TYR A 103 -4.92 -0.48 -2.93
N GLU A 104 -4.81 -1.54 -2.12
CA GLU A 104 -5.91 -2.43 -1.76
C GLU A 104 -6.27 -2.30 -0.28
N LEU A 105 -7.52 -2.59 0.05
CA LEU A 105 -7.99 -2.60 1.43
C LEU A 105 -7.58 -3.94 2.07
N THR A 106 -6.87 -3.88 3.19
CA THR A 106 -6.43 -5.04 3.97
C THR A 106 -6.81 -4.82 5.43
N GLY A 107 -7.87 -5.48 5.89
CA GLY A 107 -8.42 -5.22 7.22
C GLY A 107 -8.75 -3.73 7.40
N ASN A 108 -8.22 -3.13 8.47
CA ASN A 108 -8.39 -1.71 8.81
C ASN A 108 -7.29 -0.80 8.23
N THR A 109 -6.54 -1.26 7.24
CA THR A 109 -5.48 -0.49 6.59
C THR A 109 -5.64 -0.52 5.07
N ARG A 110 -4.98 0.41 4.37
CA ARG A 110 -4.74 0.30 2.94
C ARG A 110 -3.30 -0.13 2.70
N THR A 111 -3.12 -1.17 1.92
CA THR A 111 -1.78 -1.68 1.55
C THR A 111 -1.40 -1.16 0.17
N CYS A 112 -0.21 -0.60 0.03
CA CYS A 112 0.36 -0.27 -1.27
C CYS A 112 0.75 -1.57 -1.99
N VAL A 113 0.06 -1.92 -3.07
CA VAL A 113 0.28 -3.17 -3.81
C VAL A 113 1.08 -2.96 -5.10
N ALA A 114 1.15 -1.73 -5.58
CA ALA A 114 2.03 -1.32 -6.67
C ALA A 114 2.40 0.17 -6.52
N ALA A 115 3.63 0.52 -6.90
CA ALA A 115 4.12 1.89 -6.92
C ALA A 115 5.02 2.10 -8.14
N VAL A 116 4.90 3.26 -8.77
CA VAL A 116 5.80 3.72 -9.83
C VAL A 116 6.17 5.17 -9.53
N GLU A 117 7.46 5.45 -9.56
CA GLU A 117 8.01 6.78 -9.24
C GLU A 117 8.67 7.41 -10.47
N PRO A 118 8.71 8.75 -10.56
CA PRO A 118 9.52 9.42 -11.55
C PRO A 118 11.00 9.07 -11.37
N PRO A 119 11.79 9.02 -12.44
CA PRO A 119 13.20 8.61 -12.38
C PRO A 119 14.10 9.63 -11.68
N SER A 120 13.60 10.85 -11.41
CA SER A 120 14.36 11.91 -10.78
C SER A 120 13.44 12.98 -10.17
N GLY A 121 13.98 13.79 -9.27
CA GLY A 121 13.28 14.88 -8.61
C GLY A 121 12.78 14.51 -7.21
N LEU A 122 12.08 15.45 -6.57
CA LEU A 122 11.44 15.22 -5.28
C LEU A 122 10.18 14.39 -5.48
N THR A 123 10.16 13.19 -4.92
CA THR A 123 9.09 12.19 -5.07
C THR A 123 8.48 11.82 -3.73
N ASN A 124 7.23 11.37 -3.74
CA ASN A 124 6.64 10.71 -2.58
C ASN A 124 6.82 9.20 -2.73
N THR A 125 7.73 8.64 -1.97
CA THR A 125 8.00 7.19 -1.95
C THR A 125 7.07 6.48 -0.98
N VAL A 126 6.30 5.54 -1.50
CA VAL A 126 5.49 4.60 -0.71
C VAL A 126 5.88 3.19 -1.14
N PRO A 127 6.72 2.50 -0.39
CA PRO A 127 7.16 1.14 -0.73
C PRO A 127 5.96 0.18 -0.89
N VAL A 128 6.06 -0.73 -1.85
CA VAL A 128 5.10 -1.83 -1.99
C VAL A 128 5.11 -2.67 -0.71
N GLY A 129 3.93 -3.02 -0.21
CA GLY A 129 3.74 -3.70 1.08
C GLY A 129 3.49 -2.75 2.26
N SER A 130 3.73 -1.43 2.10
CA SER A 130 3.45 -0.47 3.16
C SER A 130 1.97 -0.45 3.52
N GLN A 131 1.67 -0.57 4.80
CA GLN A 131 0.32 -0.44 5.34
C GLN A 131 0.12 0.97 5.88
N LEU A 132 -0.91 1.65 5.41
CA LEU A 132 -1.23 3.01 5.80
C LEU A 132 -2.63 3.06 6.44
N PRO A 133 -2.84 3.90 7.46
CA PRO A 133 -4.12 4.01 8.14
C PRO A 133 -5.21 4.59 7.21
N LEU A 134 -6.47 4.40 7.58
CA LEU A 134 -7.65 4.89 6.85
C LEU A 134 -8.21 6.20 7.42
N ASP A 135 -7.54 6.81 8.38
CA ASP A 135 -7.98 8.03 9.07
C ASP A 135 -7.63 9.32 8.31
N ARG A 136 -6.77 9.27 7.31
CA ARG A 136 -6.30 10.44 6.56
C ARG A 136 -5.81 10.08 5.16
N GLY A 137 -5.79 11.09 4.28
CA GLY A 137 -5.26 10.97 2.91
C GLY A 137 -6.33 10.66 1.86
N SER A 138 -6.02 10.97 0.61
CA SER A 138 -6.95 10.87 -0.52
C SER A 138 -7.49 9.44 -0.75
N ALA A 139 -6.61 8.44 -0.71
CA ALA A 139 -7.02 7.04 -0.89
C ALA A 139 -7.89 6.53 0.27
N ALA A 140 -7.64 6.97 1.51
CA ALA A 140 -8.50 6.65 2.65
C ALA A 140 -9.94 7.17 2.45
N ARG A 141 -10.09 8.43 1.98
CA ARG A 141 -11.40 8.99 1.62
C ARG A 141 -12.12 8.17 0.56
N VAL A 142 -11.39 7.71 -0.45
CA VAL A 142 -11.99 6.85 -1.49
C VAL A 142 -12.45 5.53 -0.89
N PHE A 143 -11.63 4.85 -0.09
CA PHE A 143 -12.07 3.61 0.57
C PHE A 143 -13.29 3.85 1.45
N ALA A 144 -13.30 4.88 2.28
CA ALA A 144 -14.43 5.23 3.16
C ALA A 144 -15.70 5.62 2.38
N ALA A 145 -15.56 6.18 1.17
CA ALA A 145 -16.71 6.51 0.34
C ALA A 145 -17.42 5.27 -0.23
N TYR A 146 -16.72 4.16 -0.42
CA TYR A 146 -17.25 2.96 -1.09
C TYR A 146 -17.31 1.71 -0.21
N LYS A 147 -16.78 1.76 1.01
CA LYS A 147 -16.79 0.66 1.99
C LYS A 147 -17.32 1.14 3.33
N PRO A 148 -17.97 0.29 4.13
CA PRO A 148 -18.38 0.61 5.49
C PRO A 148 -17.17 0.62 6.42
N ILE A 149 -16.42 1.72 6.42
CA ILE A 149 -15.21 1.93 7.21
C ILE A 149 -15.50 3.03 8.22
N ASP A 150 -15.14 2.81 9.48
CA ASP A 150 -15.12 3.85 10.49
C ASP A 150 -13.91 4.76 10.25
N ALA A 151 -14.16 5.93 9.69
CA ALA A 151 -13.14 6.90 9.32
C ALA A 151 -13.64 8.32 9.58
N PRO A 152 -12.76 9.27 9.96
CA PRO A 152 -13.14 10.60 10.42
C PRO A 152 -13.48 11.56 9.27
N PHE A 153 -14.12 11.06 8.22
CA PHE A 153 -14.56 11.87 7.08
C PHE A 153 -16.05 12.17 7.17
N SER A 154 -16.42 13.42 6.92
CA SER A 154 -17.81 13.83 6.97
C SER A 154 -18.64 13.17 5.84
N PRO A 155 -19.94 12.92 6.07
CA PRO A 155 -20.83 12.38 5.02
C PRO A 155 -20.80 13.21 3.73
N LYS A 156 -20.68 14.54 3.84
CA LYS A 156 -20.60 15.46 2.70
C LYS A 156 -19.32 15.26 1.88
N GLU A 157 -18.19 15.03 2.54
CA GLU A 157 -16.93 14.71 1.84
C GLU A 157 -17.04 13.38 1.09
N LEU A 158 -17.56 12.34 1.74
CA LEU A 158 -17.71 11.03 1.12
C LEU A 158 -18.70 11.03 -0.05
N GLU A 159 -19.79 11.81 0.06
CA GLU A 159 -20.72 12.00 -1.04
C GLU A 159 -20.06 12.73 -2.23
N ARG A 160 -19.25 13.76 -1.96
CA ARG A 160 -18.46 14.43 -3.00
C ARG A 160 -17.56 13.42 -3.72
N VAL A 161 -16.86 12.58 -2.98
CA VAL A 161 -15.99 11.52 -3.57
C VAL A 161 -16.82 10.59 -4.45
N ARG A 162 -18.00 10.13 -4.01
CA ARG A 162 -18.86 9.25 -4.84
C ARG A 162 -19.30 9.96 -6.13
N LYS A 163 -19.65 11.25 -6.05
CA LYS A 163 -20.12 12.05 -7.19
C LYS A 163 -19.00 12.35 -8.19
N THR A 164 -17.81 12.72 -7.71
CA THR A 164 -16.68 13.11 -8.56
C THR A 164 -15.75 11.96 -8.89
N ARG A 165 -15.84 10.85 -8.16
CA ARG A 165 -14.87 9.74 -8.14
C ARG A 165 -13.45 10.16 -7.72
N LEU A 166 -13.29 11.31 -7.10
CA LEU A 166 -12.00 11.86 -6.68
C LEU A 166 -11.98 12.14 -5.18
N GLY A 167 -11.02 11.56 -4.48
CA GLY A 167 -10.62 11.95 -3.13
C GLY A 167 -9.35 12.79 -3.20
N GLU A 168 -9.28 13.84 -2.40
CA GLU A 168 -8.12 14.73 -2.32
C GLU A 168 -7.55 14.76 -0.90
N SER A 169 -6.27 15.07 -0.80
CA SER A 169 -5.59 15.32 0.46
C SER A 169 -4.47 16.34 0.25
N VAL A 170 -4.39 17.33 1.12
CA VAL A 170 -3.37 18.37 1.11
C VAL A 170 -2.82 18.51 2.51
N ASN A 171 -1.51 18.27 2.67
CA ASN A 171 -0.78 18.38 3.95
C ASN A 171 -1.31 17.53 5.12
N GLU A 172 -2.09 16.46 4.84
CA GLU A 172 -2.71 15.68 5.91
C GLU A 172 -1.81 14.59 6.46
N ARG A 173 -1.12 13.87 5.58
CA ARG A 173 -0.20 12.80 5.98
C ARG A 173 1.16 13.36 6.37
N GLU A 174 1.66 14.28 5.54
CA GLU A 174 2.92 14.98 5.74
C GLU A 174 2.79 16.41 5.23
N VAL A 175 3.41 17.36 5.91
CA VAL A 175 3.47 18.76 5.46
C VAL A 175 4.22 18.81 4.13
N GLY A 176 3.69 19.53 3.16
CA GLY A 176 4.27 19.63 1.82
C GLY A 176 3.86 18.49 0.87
N LEU A 177 3.06 17.52 1.31
CA LEU A 177 2.57 16.42 0.48
C LEU A 177 1.09 16.61 0.12
N SER A 178 0.77 16.41 -1.15
CA SER A 178 -0.62 16.37 -1.64
C SER A 178 -0.86 15.14 -2.51
N SER A 179 -2.12 14.72 -2.59
CA SER A 179 -2.51 13.57 -3.39
C SER A 179 -3.96 13.65 -3.88
N VAL A 180 -4.23 12.96 -4.99
CA VAL A 180 -5.58 12.70 -5.51
C VAL A 180 -5.71 11.22 -5.81
N SER A 181 -6.87 10.65 -5.50
CA SER A 181 -7.15 9.22 -5.64
C SER A 181 -8.50 8.97 -6.26
N THR A 182 -8.63 7.83 -6.96
CA THR A 182 -9.86 7.40 -7.62
C THR A 182 -10.12 5.91 -7.38
N PRO A 183 -11.39 5.45 -7.30
CA PRO A 183 -11.70 4.04 -7.13
C PRO A 183 -11.48 3.27 -8.44
N ILE A 184 -11.06 2.02 -8.31
CA ILE A 184 -11.00 1.01 -9.37
C ILE A 184 -12.02 -0.08 -9.05
N HIS A 185 -13.05 -0.21 -9.89
CA HIS A 185 -14.09 -1.23 -9.76
C HIS A 185 -13.91 -2.32 -10.80
N ASP A 186 -14.28 -3.54 -10.47
CA ASP A 186 -14.38 -4.62 -11.46
C ASP A 186 -15.71 -4.51 -12.26
N SER A 187 -15.87 -5.39 -13.25
CA SER A 187 -17.07 -5.47 -14.08
C SER A 187 -18.37 -5.75 -13.30
N ALA A 188 -18.28 -6.27 -12.07
CA ALA A 188 -19.40 -6.45 -11.15
C ALA A 188 -19.65 -5.23 -10.26
N GLY A 189 -18.95 -4.11 -10.47
CA GLY A 189 -19.08 -2.89 -9.69
C GLY A 189 -18.45 -2.97 -8.29
N ARG A 190 -17.65 -3.98 -7.98
CA ARG A 190 -17.00 -4.12 -6.67
C ARG A 190 -15.71 -3.34 -6.65
N LEU A 191 -15.48 -2.52 -5.60
CA LEU A 191 -14.22 -1.83 -5.39
C LEU A 191 -13.09 -2.85 -5.19
N ARG A 192 -12.10 -2.82 -6.08
CA ARG A 192 -10.93 -3.71 -6.09
C ARG A 192 -9.70 -3.00 -5.53
N ALA A 193 -9.50 -1.78 -5.94
CA ALA A 193 -8.32 -1.00 -5.57
C ALA A 193 -8.61 0.50 -5.61
N VAL A 194 -7.65 1.29 -5.19
CA VAL A 194 -7.63 2.75 -5.32
C VAL A 194 -6.34 3.19 -5.99
N LEU A 195 -6.44 3.87 -7.12
CA LEU A 195 -5.32 4.47 -7.84
C LEU A 195 -5.08 5.89 -7.35
N SER A 196 -3.83 6.25 -7.09
CA SER A 196 -3.45 7.53 -6.49
C SER A 196 -2.28 8.19 -7.22
N ILE A 197 -2.33 9.50 -7.38
CA ILE A 197 -1.20 10.36 -7.73
C ILE A 197 -0.83 11.15 -6.47
N SER A 198 0.46 11.22 -6.17
CA SER A 198 0.96 11.96 -5.01
C SER A 198 2.30 12.63 -5.28
N GLY A 199 2.48 13.82 -4.74
CA GLY A 199 3.70 14.61 -4.91
C GLY A 199 3.71 15.85 -4.04
N PRO A 200 4.72 16.72 -4.20
CA PRO A 200 4.82 17.99 -3.49
C PRO A 200 3.59 18.86 -3.70
N ALA A 201 3.05 19.41 -2.61
CA ALA A 201 1.84 20.22 -2.62
C ALA A 201 1.90 21.42 -3.57
N GLU A 202 3.09 22.00 -3.72
CA GLU A 202 3.31 23.14 -4.62
C GLU A 202 3.05 22.80 -6.08
N ARG A 203 3.34 21.56 -6.52
CA ARG A 203 3.11 21.11 -7.89
C ARG A 203 1.66 20.70 -8.16
N LEU A 204 0.89 20.44 -7.10
CA LEU A 204 -0.51 20.02 -7.19
C LEU A 204 -1.49 21.18 -6.88
N LYS A 205 -1.08 22.44 -7.11
CA LYS A 205 -1.95 23.64 -7.01
C LYS A 205 -2.76 23.86 -8.29
N PRO A 206 -3.97 24.44 -8.21
CA PRO A 206 -4.65 24.95 -7.01
C PRO A 206 -5.25 23.87 -6.11
N SER A 207 -5.49 22.67 -6.63
CA SER A 207 -5.82 21.46 -5.87
C SER A 207 -5.39 20.22 -6.63
N PRO A 208 -5.11 19.08 -5.96
CA PRO A 208 -4.71 17.85 -6.63
C PRO A 208 -5.71 17.36 -7.69
N ALA A 209 -7.02 17.47 -7.43
CA ALA A 209 -8.05 17.07 -8.38
C ALA A 209 -8.12 18.01 -9.60
N ASN A 210 -7.94 19.32 -9.40
CA ASN A 210 -7.91 20.26 -10.52
C ASN A 210 -6.67 20.06 -11.40
N THR A 211 -5.54 19.68 -10.80
CA THR A 211 -4.28 19.51 -11.50
C THR A 211 -4.24 18.18 -12.28
N TRP A 212 -4.57 17.06 -11.65
CA TRP A 212 -4.39 15.72 -12.23
C TRP A 212 -5.62 14.83 -12.20
N GLY A 213 -6.79 15.35 -11.76
CA GLY A 213 -8.00 14.54 -11.65
C GLY A 213 -8.47 13.97 -12.98
N LYS A 214 -8.36 14.71 -14.07
CA LYS A 214 -8.78 14.27 -15.41
C LYS A 214 -7.91 13.13 -15.94
N GLU A 215 -6.60 13.25 -15.80
CA GLU A 215 -5.63 12.23 -16.20
C GLU A 215 -5.79 10.97 -15.37
N LEU A 216 -6.00 11.13 -14.06
CA LEU A 216 -6.23 10.02 -13.15
C LEU A 216 -7.52 9.27 -13.47
N LEU A 217 -8.63 9.97 -13.72
CA LEU A 217 -9.90 9.34 -14.11
C LEU A 217 -9.78 8.58 -15.43
N LYS A 218 -9.10 9.17 -16.43
CA LYS A 218 -8.84 8.49 -17.72
C LYS A 218 -8.03 7.21 -17.53
N ALA A 219 -7.01 7.25 -16.68
CA ALA A 219 -6.20 6.07 -16.35
C ALA A 219 -7.02 5.00 -15.63
N ALA A 220 -7.88 5.41 -14.69
CA ALA A 220 -8.77 4.51 -13.98
C ALA A 220 -9.80 3.86 -14.91
N ASP A 221 -10.43 4.61 -15.81
CA ASP A 221 -11.40 4.09 -16.78
C ASP A 221 -10.73 3.04 -17.70
N LYS A 222 -9.50 3.31 -18.13
CA LYS A 222 -8.71 2.34 -18.90
C LYS A 222 -8.45 1.07 -18.08
N LEU A 223 -7.98 1.20 -16.83
CA LEU A 223 -7.71 0.04 -15.97
C LEU A 223 -8.97 -0.79 -15.75
N MET A 224 -10.11 -0.15 -15.48
CA MET A 224 -11.39 -0.85 -15.28
C MET A 224 -11.89 -1.57 -16.54
N SER A 225 -11.51 -1.15 -17.73
CA SER A 225 -11.84 -1.85 -18.96
C SER A 225 -10.96 -3.09 -19.23
N GLU A 226 -9.89 -3.27 -18.47
CA GLU A 226 -8.94 -4.38 -18.62
C GLU A 226 -9.11 -5.48 -17.54
N ILE A 227 -10.08 -5.30 -16.57
CA ILE A 227 -10.26 -6.21 -15.41
C ILE A 227 -11.70 -6.66 -15.18
#